data_78180ca10a6c2576c7286583311f9393
#
_entry.id   78180ca10a6c2576c7286583311f9393
#
_cell.length_a   1.000
_cell.length_b   1.000
_cell.length_c   1.000
_cell.angle_alpha   90.00
_cell.angle_beta   90.00
_cell.angle_gamma   90.00
#
_symmetry.space_group_name_H-M   'P 1'
#
loop_
_entity.id
_entity.type
_entity.pdbx_description
1 polymer ?
#
loop_
_entity_poly.entity_id
_entity_poly.type
_entity_poly.pdbx_seq_one_letter_code
_entity_poly.pdbx_strand_id
1 'polypeptide(L)'
;METWKNIKGYEGLYQVSSMGRVKSLERIIIKKDGRKQTVKERILKPAMDRYGYLIVALHAGDKQKTLTVHRLVCTAFHENPENKLCVNHINENKTDNRASNLEWCTHKENNTHGTRIARVAKACSKPVGQYTLDGELIKVWASPCEAGKQGGFDSATISNVANGKRKTHKGFVWRYV
;
A
#
# COMPACT_ATOMS: atom_id res chain seq x y z
N MET A 1 -1.15 -5.49 -26.04
CA MET A 1 -1.93 -4.38 -26.67
C MET A 1 -2.78 -3.74 -25.58
N GLU A 2 -2.95 -2.42 -25.56
CA GLU A 2 -3.80 -1.75 -24.58
C GLU A 2 -5.28 -1.87 -24.95
N THR A 3 -6.10 -2.26 -23.99
CA THR A 3 -7.57 -2.39 -24.15
C THR A 3 -8.28 -1.41 -23.23
N TRP A 4 -9.49 -0.95 -23.65
CA TRP A 4 -10.30 0.02 -22.93
C TRP A 4 -11.63 -0.57 -22.57
N LYS A 5 -12.10 -0.35 -21.32
CA LYS A 5 -13.41 -0.77 -20.83
C LYS A 5 -14.14 0.38 -20.17
N ASN A 6 -15.47 0.40 -20.26
CA ASN A 6 -16.27 1.39 -19.58
C ASN A 6 -16.10 1.28 -18.06
N ILE A 7 -16.07 2.43 -17.39
CA ILE A 7 -16.07 2.47 -15.93
C ILE A 7 -17.50 2.26 -15.45
N LYS A 8 -17.70 1.27 -14.59
CA LYS A 8 -19.01 0.93 -14.01
C LYS A 8 -19.65 2.14 -13.33
N GLY A 9 -20.89 2.47 -13.76
CA GLY A 9 -21.63 3.65 -13.30
C GLY A 9 -21.23 4.97 -13.97
N TYR A 10 -20.36 4.89 -15.01
CA TYR A 10 -19.92 6.02 -15.82
C TYR A 10 -19.87 5.65 -17.32
N GLU A 11 -20.71 4.70 -17.72
CA GLU A 11 -20.81 4.23 -19.10
C GLU A 11 -21.12 5.42 -20.05
N GLY A 12 -20.42 5.46 -21.17
CA GLY A 12 -20.53 6.59 -22.14
C GLY A 12 -19.85 7.90 -21.69
N LEU A 13 -19.32 7.98 -20.47
CA LEU A 13 -18.64 9.16 -19.94
C LEU A 13 -17.14 8.94 -19.80
N TYR A 14 -16.73 7.78 -19.29
CA TYR A 14 -15.32 7.48 -19.01
C TYR A 14 -14.99 6.02 -19.27
N GLN A 15 -13.75 5.80 -19.69
CA GLN A 15 -13.15 4.46 -19.84
C GLN A 15 -11.85 4.37 -19.07
N VAL A 16 -11.52 3.15 -18.66
CA VAL A 16 -10.24 2.80 -18.06
C VAL A 16 -9.52 1.77 -18.93
N SER A 17 -8.19 1.88 -19.05
CA SER A 17 -7.41 0.97 -19.84
C SER A 17 -6.74 -0.12 -19.01
N SER A 18 -6.37 -1.21 -19.66
CA SER A 18 -5.54 -2.29 -19.11
C SER A 18 -4.14 -1.81 -18.68
N MET A 19 -3.72 -0.61 -19.13
CA MET A 19 -2.45 0.01 -18.77
C MET A 19 -2.56 1.04 -17.62
N GLY A 20 -3.74 1.16 -16.98
CA GLY A 20 -3.94 2.08 -15.87
C GLY A 20 -4.21 3.54 -16.26
N ARG A 21 -4.55 3.79 -17.51
CA ARG A 21 -4.97 5.13 -17.97
C ARG A 21 -6.48 5.28 -17.89
N VAL A 22 -6.94 6.50 -17.62
CA VAL A 22 -8.38 6.83 -17.61
C VAL A 22 -8.63 7.90 -18.64
N LYS A 23 -9.66 7.74 -19.46
CA LYS A 23 -10.06 8.75 -20.46
C LYS A 23 -11.50 9.19 -20.26
N SER A 24 -11.74 10.47 -20.53
CA SER A 24 -13.07 11.05 -20.72
C SER A 24 -13.46 10.88 -22.17
N LEU A 25 -14.64 10.34 -22.42
CA LEU A 25 -15.15 10.18 -23.77
C LEU A 25 -15.70 11.50 -24.30
N GLU A 26 -15.70 11.64 -25.63
CA GLU A 26 -16.38 12.74 -26.29
C GLU A 26 -17.89 12.68 -26.01
N ARG A 27 -18.47 13.84 -25.68
CA ARG A 27 -19.91 13.98 -25.45
C ARG A 27 -20.38 15.42 -25.58
N ILE A 28 -21.67 15.60 -25.84
CA ILE A 28 -22.31 16.90 -25.79
C ILE A 28 -22.97 17.06 -24.42
N ILE A 29 -22.65 18.15 -23.74
CA ILE A 29 -23.32 18.56 -22.50
C ILE A 29 -24.20 19.79 -22.76
N ILE A 30 -25.34 19.85 -22.09
CA ILE A 30 -26.22 21.03 -22.12
C ILE A 30 -25.96 21.81 -20.82
N LYS A 31 -25.49 23.06 -20.96
CA LYS A 31 -25.29 23.94 -19.82
C LYS A 31 -26.61 24.40 -19.22
N LYS A 32 -26.58 24.94 -18.02
CA LYS A 32 -27.77 25.49 -17.33
C LYS A 32 -28.47 26.59 -18.13
N ASP A 33 -27.75 27.30 -18.99
CA ASP A 33 -28.27 28.33 -19.90
C ASP A 33 -28.79 27.78 -21.25
N GLY A 34 -28.91 26.44 -21.39
CA GLY A 34 -29.38 25.75 -22.59
C GLY A 34 -28.32 25.60 -23.69
N ARG A 35 -27.14 26.19 -23.58
CA ARG A 35 -26.09 26.08 -24.62
C ARG A 35 -25.50 24.67 -24.64
N LYS A 36 -25.31 24.16 -25.86
CA LYS A 36 -24.60 22.89 -26.10
C LYS A 36 -23.09 23.12 -26.07
N GLN A 37 -22.35 22.28 -25.35
CA GLN A 37 -20.89 22.28 -25.34
C GLN A 37 -20.38 20.86 -25.63
N THR A 38 -19.49 20.73 -26.60
CA THR A 38 -18.79 19.48 -26.87
C THR A 38 -17.62 19.33 -25.90
N VAL A 39 -17.59 18.25 -25.14
CA VAL A 39 -16.45 17.79 -24.36
C VAL A 39 -15.69 16.81 -25.25
N LYS A 40 -14.45 17.17 -25.62
CA LYS A 40 -13.59 16.30 -26.45
C LYS A 40 -13.06 15.11 -25.63
N GLU A 41 -12.80 13.99 -26.31
CA GLU A 41 -12.08 12.87 -25.70
C GLU A 41 -10.69 13.33 -25.21
N ARG A 42 -10.33 12.90 -24.02
CA ARG A 42 -8.98 13.15 -23.47
C ARG A 42 -8.60 12.14 -22.40
N ILE A 43 -7.30 11.83 -22.33
CA ILE A 43 -6.72 11.11 -21.21
C ILE A 43 -6.69 12.05 -19.99
N LEU A 44 -7.18 11.56 -18.85
CA LEU A 44 -7.14 12.32 -17.61
C LEU A 44 -5.75 12.19 -16.97
N LYS A 45 -5.21 13.32 -16.51
CA LYS A 45 -3.98 13.32 -15.69
C LYS A 45 -4.36 12.91 -14.26
N PRO A 46 -3.88 11.78 -13.73
CA PRO A 46 -4.14 11.41 -12.35
C PRO A 46 -3.38 12.32 -11.38
N ALA A 47 -3.96 12.56 -10.20
CA ALA A 47 -3.27 13.11 -9.06
C ALA A 47 -2.80 11.97 -8.13
N MET A 48 -1.94 12.28 -7.17
CA MET A 48 -1.51 11.34 -6.14
C MET A 48 -2.19 11.70 -4.82
N ASP A 49 -2.72 10.69 -4.13
CA ASP A 49 -3.25 10.88 -2.78
C ASP A 49 -2.14 10.86 -1.73
N ARG A 50 -2.49 11.17 -0.47
CA ARG A 50 -1.55 11.17 0.67
C ARG A 50 -0.91 9.81 0.96
N TYR A 51 -1.47 8.74 0.43
CA TYR A 51 -0.99 7.37 0.61
C TYR A 51 -0.15 6.87 -0.57
N GLY A 52 0.06 7.72 -1.60
CA GLY A 52 0.83 7.40 -2.80
C GLY A 52 0.05 6.64 -3.88
N TYR A 53 -1.28 6.61 -3.83
CA TYR A 53 -2.12 6.03 -4.89
C TYR A 53 -2.52 7.08 -5.91
N LEU A 54 -2.58 6.67 -7.18
CA LEU A 54 -3.11 7.51 -8.25
C LEU A 54 -4.64 7.58 -8.18
N ILE A 55 -5.17 8.80 -8.23
CA ILE A 55 -6.60 9.11 -8.16
C ILE A 55 -7.04 9.96 -9.34
N VAL A 56 -8.30 9.82 -9.73
CA VAL A 56 -8.97 10.66 -10.74
C VAL A 56 -10.32 11.14 -10.22
N ALA A 57 -10.69 12.36 -10.59
CA ALA A 57 -12.00 12.93 -10.32
C ALA A 57 -12.90 12.68 -11.52
N LEU A 58 -14.01 11.94 -11.33
CA LEU A 58 -15.01 11.66 -12.33
C LEU A 58 -16.29 12.43 -12.02
N HIS A 59 -16.96 12.92 -13.06
CA HIS A 59 -18.20 13.68 -12.98
C HIS A 59 -19.33 12.94 -13.66
N ALA A 60 -20.48 12.81 -12.99
CA ALA A 60 -21.72 12.33 -13.57
C ALA A 60 -22.86 13.28 -13.16
N GLY A 61 -23.35 14.07 -14.10
CA GLY A 61 -24.21 15.22 -13.80
C GLY A 61 -23.49 16.22 -12.89
N ASP A 62 -24.17 16.69 -11.86
CA ASP A 62 -23.64 17.61 -10.87
C ASP A 62 -22.77 16.95 -9.76
N LYS A 63 -22.64 15.62 -9.81
CA LYS A 63 -21.88 14.88 -8.79
C LYS A 63 -20.46 14.60 -9.26
N GLN A 64 -19.49 14.95 -8.40
CA GLN A 64 -18.09 14.58 -8.56
C GLN A 64 -17.71 13.50 -7.56
N LYS A 65 -16.95 12.50 -8.00
CA LYS A 65 -16.38 11.48 -7.13
C LYS A 65 -14.92 11.24 -7.48
N THR A 66 -14.06 11.28 -6.47
CA THR A 66 -12.65 10.92 -6.59
C THR A 66 -12.50 9.42 -6.39
N LEU A 67 -11.89 8.75 -7.34
CA LEU A 67 -11.71 7.29 -7.37
C LEU A 67 -10.25 6.95 -7.59
N THR A 68 -9.78 5.87 -6.97
CA THR A 68 -8.42 5.37 -7.16
C THR A 68 -8.32 4.57 -8.45
N VAL A 69 -7.27 4.83 -9.23
CA VAL A 69 -7.07 4.22 -10.55
C VAL A 69 -6.97 2.69 -10.46
N HIS A 70 -6.20 2.16 -9.50
CA HIS A 70 -6.05 0.71 -9.32
C HIS A 70 -7.40 0.00 -9.12
N ARG A 71 -8.35 0.60 -8.36
CA ARG A 71 -9.68 0.02 -8.17
C ARG A 71 -10.51 0.07 -9.44
N LEU A 72 -10.41 1.15 -10.22
CA LEU A 72 -11.10 1.25 -11.51
C LEU A 72 -10.62 0.16 -12.48
N VAL A 73 -9.29 -0.02 -12.56
CA VAL A 73 -8.69 -1.07 -13.40
C VAL A 73 -9.10 -2.46 -12.92
N CYS A 74 -8.95 -2.74 -11.63
CA CYS A 74 -9.24 -4.06 -11.07
C CYS A 74 -10.73 -4.40 -11.26
N THR A 75 -11.64 -3.45 -11.03
CA THR A 75 -13.09 -3.64 -11.28
C THR A 75 -13.43 -3.91 -12.74
N ALA A 76 -12.68 -3.30 -13.68
CA ALA A 76 -12.96 -3.45 -15.10
C ALA A 76 -12.34 -4.72 -15.71
N PHE A 77 -11.20 -5.18 -15.19
CA PHE A 77 -10.40 -6.23 -15.85
C PHE A 77 -10.31 -7.54 -15.08
N HIS A 78 -10.60 -7.55 -13.77
CA HIS A 78 -10.54 -8.76 -12.95
C HIS A 78 -11.91 -9.10 -12.36
N GLU A 79 -12.32 -10.35 -12.50
CA GLU A 79 -13.48 -10.88 -11.80
C GLU A 79 -13.21 -10.94 -10.28
N ASN A 80 -14.27 -10.79 -9.50
CA ASN A 80 -14.21 -10.84 -8.04
C ASN A 80 -15.37 -11.68 -7.47
N PRO A 81 -15.40 -13.00 -7.76
CA PRO A 81 -16.48 -13.86 -7.32
C PRO A 81 -16.57 -13.98 -5.80
N GLU A 82 -15.44 -13.86 -5.10
CA GLU A 82 -15.37 -13.93 -3.64
C GLU A 82 -15.66 -12.58 -2.95
N ASN A 83 -16.00 -11.52 -3.70
CA ASN A 83 -16.21 -10.16 -3.18
C ASN A 83 -15.08 -9.64 -2.28
N LYS A 84 -13.83 -9.92 -2.64
CA LYS A 84 -12.65 -9.43 -1.91
C LYS A 84 -12.62 -7.91 -1.90
N LEU A 85 -12.27 -7.32 -0.77
CA LEU A 85 -12.41 -5.87 -0.54
C LEU A 85 -11.18 -5.05 -0.92
N CYS A 86 -10.00 -5.67 -0.96
CA CYS A 86 -8.75 -4.99 -1.25
C CYS A 86 -8.27 -5.27 -2.67
N VAL A 87 -7.53 -4.30 -3.22
CA VAL A 87 -6.73 -4.47 -4.43
C VAL A 87 -5.27 -4.37 -4.04
N ASN A 88 -4.49 -5.38 -4.42
CA ASN A 88 -3.05 -5.45 -4.21
C ASN A 88 -2.29 -5.09 -5.48
N HIS A 89 -1.12 -4.44 -5.33
CA HIS A 89 -0.12 -4.27 -6.38
C HIS A 89 0.93 -5.37 -6.23
N ILE A 90 0.98 -6.30 -7.18
CA ILE A 90 1.84 -7.50 -7.11
C ILE A 90 3.30 -7.13 -6.92
N ASN A 91 3.78 -6.08 -7.60
CA ASN A 91 5.15 -5.56 -7.50
C ASN A 91 5.37 -4.53 -6.37
N GLU A 92 4.41 -4.34 -5.47
CA GLU A 92 4.40 -3.33 -4.39
C GLU A 92 4.51 -1.85 -4.87
N ASN A 93 4.46 -1.57 -6.18
CA ASN A 93 4.49 -0.21 -6.73
C ASN A 93 3.08 0.34 -6.89
N LYS A 94 2.66 1.24 -6.02
CA LYS A 94 1.32 1.86 -5.99
C LYS A 94 0.98 2.71 -7.22
N THR A 95 1.96 3.06 -8.02
CA THR A 95 1.77 3.86 -9.25
C THR A 95 1.68 3.00 -10.50
N ASP A 96 2.05 1.72 -10.44
CA ASP A 96 1.93 0.78 -11.54
C ASP A 96 0.56 0.11 -11.56
N ASN A 97 -0.40 0.79 -12.17
CA ASN A 97 -1.80 0.37 -12.23
C ASN A 97 -2.16 -0.47 -13.46
N ARG A 98 -1.20 -1.13 -14.09
CA ARG A 98 -1.49 -2.10 -15.17
C ARG A 98 -2.33 -3.24 -14.62
N ALA A 99 -3.31 -3.71 -15.40
CA ALA A 99 -4.17 -4.83 -14.99
C ALA A 99 -3.36 -6.06 -14.60
N SER A 100 -2.29 -6.38 -15.33
CA SER A 100 -1.40 -7.52 -15.04
C SER A 100 -0.65 -7.42 -13.71
N ASN A 101 -0.61 -6.23 -13.08
CA ASN A 101 0.03 -5.98 -11.79
C ASN A 101 -0.96 -5.85 -10.63
N LEU A 102 -2.25 -6.04 -10.89
CA LEU A 102 -3.30 -5.86 -9.90
C LEU A 102 -4.07 -7.15 -9.66
N GLU A 103 -4.47 -7.38 -8.43
CA GLU A 103 -5.30 -8.51 -8.04
C GLU A 103 -6.27 -8.14 -6.92
N TRP A 104 -7.43 -8.82 -6.87
CA TRP A 104 -8.31 -8.75 -5.72
C TRP A 104 -7.75 -9.59 -4.58
N CYS A 105 -7.71 -9.05 -3.37
CA CYS A 105 -7.22 -9.76 -2.19
C CYS A 105 -8.05 -9.44 -0.95
N THR A 106 -7.92 -10.28 0.07
CA THR A 106 -8.42 -10.03 1.42
C THR A 106 -7.48 -9.09 2.17
N HIS A 107 -7.94 -8.52 3.27
CA HIS A 107 -7.07 -7.73 4.17
C HIS A 107 -5.88 -8.55 4.71
N LYS A 108 -6.11 -9.84 5.00
CA LYS A 108 -5.04 -10.73 5.49
C LYS A 108 -3.97 -10.94 4.43
N GLU A 109 -4.36 -11.32 3.21
CA GLU A 109 -3.44 -11.50 2.07
C GLU A 109 -2.66 -10.22 1.79
N ASN A 110 -3.33 -9.07 1.71
CA ASN A 110 -2.68 -7.78 1.48
C ASN A 110 -1.68 -7.39 2.59
N ASN A 111 -1.99 -7.72 3.85
CA ASN A 111 -1.09 -7.42 4.97
C ASN A 111 0.14 -8.32 5.02
N THR A 112 0.08 -9.52 4.47
CA THR A 112 1.20 -10.49 4.43
C THR A 112 1.97 -10.46 3.11
N HIS A 113 1.49 -9.70 2.12
CA HIS A 113 2.10 -9.63 0.79
C HIS A 113 3.49 -8.96 0.80
N GLY A 114 4.38 -9.51 0.00
CA GLY A 114 5.69 -8.96 -0.31
C GLY A 114 6.58 -8.69 0.91
N THR A 115 7.23 -7.53 0.90
CA THR A 115 8.23 -7.15 1.91
C THR A 115 7.64 -6.42 3.13
N ARG A 116 6.30 -6.24 3.21
CA ARG A 116 5.64 -5.45 4.25
C ARG A 116 6.02 -5.89 5.67
N ILE A 117 5.95 -7.21 5.95
CA ILE A 117 6.27 -7.74 7.30
C ILE A 117 7.72 -7.42 7.66
N ALA A 118 8.66 -7.64 6.73
CA ALA A 118 10.08 -7.35 6.94
C ALA A 118 10.32 -5.85 7.17
N ARG A 119 9.65 -4.97 6.38
CA ARG A 119 9.75 -3.52 6.55
C ARG A 119 9.22 -3.05 7.90
N VAL A 120 8.07 -3.55 8.33
CA VAL A 120 7.49 -3.21 9.65
C VAL A 120 8.40 -3.72 10.77
N ALA A 121 8.88 -4.96 10.68
CA ALA A 121 9.82 -5.51 11.65
C ALA A 121 11.09 -4.67 11.75
N LYS A 122 11.66 -4.24 10.62
CA LYS A 122 12.82 -3.36 10.58
C LYS A 122 12.54 -1.98 11.18
N ALA A 123 11.40 -1.36 10.84
CA ALA A 123 11.02 -0.05 11.35
C ALA A 123 10.74 -0.04 12.87
N CYS A 124 10.22 -1.14 13.41
CA CYS A 124 9.99 -1.32 14.85
C CYS A 124 11.22 -1.86 15.60
N SER A 125 12.30 -2.17 14.89
CA SER A 125 13.53 -2.71 15.48
C SER A 125 14.31 -1.61 16.19
N LYS A 126 14.66 -1.84 17.45
CA LYS A 126 15.53 -0.96 18.23
C LYS A 126 16.83 -1.71 18.48
N PRO A 127 18.00 -1.13 18.13
CA PRO A 127 19.28 -1.76 18.43
C PRO A 127 19.45 -1.96 19.94
N VAL A 128 20.08 -3.07 20.31
CA VAL A 128 20.33 -3.42 21.70
C VAL A 128 21.78 -3.85 21.89
N GLY A 129 22.46 -3.27 22.85
CA GLY A 129 23.81 -3.64 23.27
C GLY A 129 23.76 -4.75 24.31
N GLN A 130 24.62 -5.75 24.13
CA GLN A 130 24.92 -6.81 25.08
C GLN A 130 26.17 -6.42 25.88
N TYR A 131 26.07 -6.39 27.19
CA TYR A 131 27.14 -5.98 28.08
C TYR A 131 27.46 -7.08 29.09
N THR A 132 28.73 -7.12 29.55
CA THR A 132 29.13 -7.89 30.74
C THR A 132 28.42 -7.36 31.98
N LEU A 133 28.53 -8.06 33.11
CA LEU A 133 28.03 -7.58 34.40
C LEU A 133 28.80 -6.35 34.90
N ASP A 134 30.05 -6.21 34.49
CA ASP A 134 30.93 -5.06 34.82
C ASP A 134 30.66 -3.85 33.89
N GLY A 135 29.78 -3.99 32.90
CA GLY A 135 29.33 -2.90 32.03
C GLY A 135 30.13 -2.74 30.73
N GLU A 136 31.00 -3.67 30.37
CA GLU A 136 31.74 -3.65 29.11
C GLU A 136 30.84 -4.11 27.95
N LEU A 137 30.84 -3.38 26.82
CA LEU A 137 30.11 -3.70 25.63
C LEU A 137 30.75 -4.89 24.91
N ILE A 138 29.98 -5.97 24.74
CA ILE A 138 30.38 -7.17 23.99
C ILE A 138 29.99 -7.06 22.52
N LYS A 139 28.72 -6.73 22.24
CA LYS A 139 28.17 -6.66 20.88
C LYS A 139 26.94 -5.79 20.83
N VAL A 140 26.73 -5.12 19.69
CA VAL A 140 25.48 -4.46 19.34
C VAL A 140 24.72 -5.34 18.36
N TRP A 141 23.46 -5.61 18.66
CA TRP A 141 22.53 -6.35 17.85
C TRP A 141 21.50 -5.38 17.24
N ALA A 142 21.09 -5.57 15.98
CA ALA A 142 20.10 -4.68 15.34
C ALA A 142 18.73 -4.74 16.03
N SER A 143 18.46 -5.82 16.79
CA SER A 143 17.25 -5.94 17.61
C SER A 143 17.35 -7.07 18.63
N PRO A 144 16.51 -7.08 19.69
CA PRO A 144 16.35 -8.23 20.56
C PRO A 144 15.99 -9.53 19.81
N CYS A 145 15.22 -9.42 18.73
CA CYS A 145 14.83 -10.55 17.88
C CYS A 145 16.04 -11.15 17.15
N GLU A 146 16.96 -10.31 16.65
CA GLU A 146 18.20 -10.78 16.01
C GLU A 146 19.10 -11.48 17.02
N ALA A 147 19.29 -10.90 18.23
CA ALA A 147 20.01 -11.54 19.29
C ALA A 147 19.42 -12.91 19.67
N GLY A 148 18.09 -13.04 19.61
CA GLY A 148 17.41 -14.32 19.81
C GLY A 148 17.73 -15.34 18.73
N LYS A 149 17.62 -14.96 17.46
CA LYS A 149 17.83 -15.85 16.30
C LYS A 149 19.27 -16.30 16.14
N GLN A 150 20.23 -15.38 16.27
CA GLN A 150 21.65 -15.65 16.03
C GLN A 150 22.43 -16.01 17.30
N GLY A 151 22.04 -15.45 18.45
CA GLY A 151 22.74 -15.63 19.72
C GLY A 151 22.09 -16.63 20.66
N GLY A 152 20.92 -17.18 20.31
CA GLY A 152 20.19 -18.15 21.13
C GLY A 152 19.63 -17.55 22.44
N PHE A 153 19.38 -16.24 22.47
CA PHE A 153 18.79 -15.55 23.61
C PHE A 153 17.25 -15.48 23.48
N ASP A 154 16.55 -15.27 24.58
CA ASP A 154 15.12 -14.96 24.56
C ASP A 154 14.87 -13.46 24.34
N SER A 155 14.25 -13.11 23.20
CA SER A 155 14.06 -11.73 22.78
C SER A 155 13.14 -10.90 23.71
N ALA A 156 12.14 -11.58 24.31
CA ALA A 156 11.24 -10.92 25.26
C ALA A 156 11.96 -10.60 26.57
N THR A 157 12.80 -11.52 27.02
CA THR A 157 13.64 -11.30 28.23
C THR A 157 14.69 -10.24 27.99
N ILE A 158 15.36 -10.19 26.81
CA ILE A 158 16.27 -9.09 26.45
C ILE A 158 15.54 -7.75 26.55
N SER A 159 14.34 -7.64 25.94
CA SER A 159 13.54 -6.41 25.98
C SER A 159 13.16 -6.01 27.42
N ASN A 160 12.86 -6.98 28.28
CA ASN A 160 12.58 -6.71 29.69
C ASN A 160 13.82 -6.20 30.45
N VAL A 161 15.00 -6.72 30.16
CA VAL A 161 16.26 -6.20 30.75
C VAL A 161 16.52 -4.80 30.22
N ALA A 162 16.43 -4.57 28.91
CA ALA A 162 16.69 -3.28 28.29
C ALA A 162 15.72 -2.18 28.73
N ASN A 163 14.51 -2.56 29.16
CA ASN A 163 13.50 -1.65 29.74
C ASN A 163 13.57 -1.55 31.27
N GLY A 164 14.57 -2.15 31.92
CA GLY A 164 14.77 -2.08 33.37
C GLY A 164 13.82 -2.96 34.21
N LYS A 165 12.97 -3.78 33.56
CA LYS A 165 12.02 -4.69 34.24
C LYS A 165 12.71 -5.93 34.81
N ARG A 166 13.92 -6.23 34.38
CA ARG A 166 14.76 -7.34 34.83
C ARG A 166 16.23 -6.90 34.85
N LYS A 167 17.03 -7.40 35.76
CA LYS A 167 18.44 -6.99 35.90
C LYS A 167 19.32 -7.57 34.81
N THR A 168 19.20 -8.86 34.50
CA THR A 168 20.08 -9.58 33.57
C THR A 168 19.36 -10.69 32.81
N HIS A 169 19.95 -11.12 31.68
CA HIS A 169 19.53 -12.33 30.96
C HIS A 169 20.76 -13.14 30.54
N LYS A 170 20.82 -14.42 30.94
CA LYS A 170 21.95 -15.35 30.69
C LYS A 170 23.31 -14.75 31.05
N GLY A 171 23.40 -14.06 32.21
CA GLY A 171 24.63 -13.45 32.68
C GLY A 171 25.04 -12.14 32.01
N PHE A 172 24.18 -11.55 31.17
CA PHE A 172 24.43 -10.30 30.47
C PHE A 172 23.45 -9.20 30.88
N VAL A 173 23.91 -7.97 30.82
CA VAL A 173 23.09 -6.74 30.88
C VAL A 173 22.76 -6.31 29.44
N TRP A 174 21.57 -5.84 29.22
CA TRP A 174 21.08 -5.41 27.91
C TRP A 174 20.55 -3.99 28.00
N ARG A 175 20.93 -3.12 27.04
CA ARG A 175 20.49 -1.72 26.97
C ARG A 175 20.20 -1.35 25.53
N TYR A 176 19.14 -0.57 25.30
CA TYR A 176 18.93 0.04 23.97
C TYR A 176 20.04 1.06 23.68
N VAL A 177 20.44 1.14 22.39
CA VAL A 177 21.54 1.99 21.91
C VAL A 177 20.99 3.03 20.97
#